data_75837f8ec0d2c484318b145511fde6b0
#
_entry.id   75837f8ec0d2c484318b145511fde6b0
#
_cell.length_a   1.000
_cell.length_b   1.000
_cell.length_c   1.000
_cell.angle_alpha   90.00
_cell.angle_beta   90.00
_cell.angle_gamma   90.00
#
_symmetry.space_group_name_H-M   'P 1'
#
loop_
_entity.id
_entity.type
_entity.pdbx_description
1 polymer ?
#
loop_
_entity_poly.entity_id
_entity_poly.type
_entity_poly.pdbx_seq_one_letter_code
_entity_poly.pdbx_strand_id
1 'polypeptide(L)'
;APVSPPIPQRRDPSLYQHIKVPEGGQKITVNADFSLNVPNNPIIPYIEGDGTGFDITPVMIKVVDAAVAKAYGGAKKIHWMEIYAGEKSTKIYGPDVWLPEETLAALREYVVSIKGPLTTPVGGGIRSLNVALRQELDLYVCLRPIQYFKGVPSPVKAPEKTNMVIFRENSEDIYAGIE
;
A
#
# COMPACT_ATOMS: atom_id res chain seq x y z
N ALA A 1 -11.96 19.95 14.38
CA ALA A 1 -11.58 19.55 13.02
C ALA A 1 -12.80 18.90 12.36
N PRO A 2 -13.14 19.21 11.10
CA PRO A 2 -14.25 18.55 10.43
C PRO A 2 -13.92 17.06 10.23
N VAL A 3 -14.83 16.21 10.68
CA VAL A 3 -14.79 14.78 10.44
C VAL A 3 -14.91 14.58 8.93
N SER A 4 -13.96 13.87 8.33
CA SER A 4 -14.00 13.51 6.92
C SER A 4 -15.34 12.84 6.59
N PRO A 5 -15.95 13.15 5.44
CA PRO A 5 -17.23 12.54 5.07
C PRO A 5 -17.10 11.02 4.96
N PRO A 6 -18.15 10.27 5.29
CA PRO A 6 -18.15 8.82 5.21
C PRO A 6 -17.82 8.38 3.78
N ILE A 7 -16.89 7.41 3.66
CA ILE A 7 -16.50 6.79 2.40
C ILE A 7 -17.74 6.23 1.71
N PRO A 8 -18.04 6.62 0.46
CA PRO A 8 -19.22 6.12 -0.24
C PRO A 8 -19.11 4.60 -0.41
N GLN A 9 -20.07 3.89 0.15
CA GLN A 9 -20.21 2.46 0.00
C GLN A 9 -20.79 2.12 -1.39
N ARG A 10 -20.22 1.13 -2.03
CA ARG A 10 -20.54 0.46 -3.30
C ARG A 10 -20.26 1.26 -4.56
N ARG A 11 -19.08 0.99 -5.12
CA ARG A 11 -18.92 1.05 -6.57
C ARG A 11 -18.83 -0.38 -7.11
N ASP A 12 -19.52 -0.59 -8.23
CA ASP A 12 -19.60 -1.83 -9.02
C ASP A 12 -18.18 -2.25 -9.49
N PRO A 13 -17.76 -3.53 -9.43
CA PRO A 13 -16.50 -4.01 -10.04
C PRO A 13 -16.36 -3.68 -11.52
N SER A 14 -17.44 -3.33 -12.22
CA SER A 14 -17.44 -2.82 -13.61
C SER A 14 -16.80 -1.42 -13.75
N LEU A 15 -16.42 -0.77 -12.65
CA LEU A 15 -15.83 0.58 -12.63
C LEU A 15 -14.34 0.61 -12.92
N TYR A 16 -13.65 -0.53 -12.91
CA TYR A 16 -12.23 -0.59 -13.24
C TYR A 16 -12.06 -0.93 -14.71
N GLN A 17 -11.37 -0.06 -15.44
CA GLN A 17 -11.11 -0.24 -16.86
C GLN A 17 -9.93 -1.21 -17.10
N HIS A 18 -8.90 -1.11 -16.28
CA HIS A 18 -7.66 -1.87 -16.44
C HIS A 18 -7.33 -2.77 -15.23
N ILE A 19 -7.86 -2.45 -14.06
CA ILE A 19 -7.65 -3.23 -12.84
C ILE A 19 -8.59 -4.45 -12.86
N LYS A 20 -8.01 -5.64 -12.65
CA LYS A 20 -8.77 -6.89 -12.55
C LYS A 20 -8.95 -7.28 -11.10
N VAL A 21 -10.18 -7.26 -10.63
CA VAL A 21 -10.52 -7.75 -9.29
C VAL A 21 -10.43 -9.27 -9.28
N PRO A 22 -9.64 -9.89 -8.39
CA PRO A 22 -9.50 -11.34 -8.33
C PRO A 22 -10.80 -12.01 -7.87
N GLU A 23 -11.18 -13.08 -8.55
CA GLU A 23 -12.33 -13.89 -8.17
C GLU A 23 -12.08 -14.65 -6.85
N GLY A 24 -13.12 -14.85 -6.05
CA GLY A 24 -13.08 -15.57 -4.79
C GLY A 24 -12.48 -14.80 -3.61
N GLY A 25 -11.97 -13.59 -3.82
CA GLY A 25 -11.51 -12.72 -2.75
C GLY A 25 -12.63 -11.84 -2.17
N GLN A 26 -12.44 -11.36 -0.95
CA GLN A 26 -13.36 -10.46 -0.25
C GLN A 26 -12.61 -9.21 0.24
N LYS A 27 -13.31 -8.07 0.28
CA LYS A 27 -12.74 -6.82 0.79
C LYS A 27 -12.56 -6.86 2.30
N ILE A 28 -11.48 -6.25 2.78
CA ILE A 28 -11.36 -5.83 4.17
C ILE A 28 -12.29 -4.63 4.36
N THR A 29 -13.06 -4.62 5.43
CA THR A 29 -13.98 -3.52 5.75
C THR A 29 -13.65 -2.90 7.09
N VAL A 30 -14.04 -1.63 7.27
CA VAL A 30 -13.85 -0.89 8.52
C VAL A 30 -15.18 -0.83 9.26
N ASN A 31 -15.19 -1.22 10.52
CA ASN A 31 -16.35 -1.11 11.39
C ASN A 31 -16.52 0.31 11.94
N ALA A 32 -17.65 0.59 12.57
CA ALA A 32 -17.96 1.92 13.12
C ALA A 32 -16.99 2.35 14.24
N ASP A 33 -16.35 1.40 14.93
CA ASP A 33 -15.31 1.59 15.96
C ASP A 33 -13.89 1.64 15.39
N PHE A 34 -13.75 1.74 14.05
CA PHE A 34 -12.49 1.70 13.28
C PHE A 34 -11.73 0.37 13.35
N SER A 35 -12.26 -0.66 13.95
CA SER A 35 -11.69 -2.00 13.83
C SER A 35 -11.86 -2.55 12.42
N LEU A 36 -10.94 -3.43 12.01
CA LEU A 36 -10.98 -4.05 10.69
C LEU A 36 -11.69 -5.40 10.75
N ASN A 37 -12.62 -5.61 9.81
CA ASN A 37 -13.17 -6.92 9.54
C ASN A 37 -12.37 -7.56 8.41
N VAL A 38 -11.50 -8.52 8.76
CA VAL A 38 -10.58 -9.19 7.82
C VAL A 38 -11.10 -10.58 7.48
N PRO A 39 -11.54 -10.84 6.24
CA PRO A 39 -12.01 -12.17 5.83
C PRO A 39 -10.86 -13.18 5.73
N ASN A 40 -11.18 -14.46 5.60
CA ASN A 40 -10.17 -15.51 5.42
C ASN A 40 -9.49 -15.48 4.05
N ASN A 41 -10.10 -14.81 3.09
CA ASN A 41 -9.65 -14.65 1.70
C ASN A 41 -9.61 -13.17 1.29
N PRO A 42 -8.82 -12.31 2.00
CA PRO A 42 -8.81 -10.88 1.72
C PRO A 42 -8.24 -10.56 0.36
N ILE A 43 -8.80 -9.55 -0.31
CA ILE A 43 -8.19 -8.92 -1.47
C ILE A 43 -7.23 -7.86 -0.97
N ILE A 44 -5.97 -7.94 -1.38
CA ILE A 44 -4.93 -6.96 -1.08
C ILE A 44 -4.43 -6.35 -2.39
N PRO A 45 -4.76 -5.08 -2.68
CA PRO A 45 -4.15 -4.36 -3.79
C PRO A 45 -2.64 -4.23 -3.62
N TYR A 46 -1.90 -4.33 -4.73
CA TYR A 46 -0.48 -4.05 -4.71
C TYR A 46 -0.03 -3.27 -5.94
N ILE A 47 0.93 -2.38 -5.75
CA ILE A 47 1.67 -1.72 -6.81
C ILE A 47 3.01 -2.42 -6.91
N GLU A 48 3.34 -3.01 -8.06
CA GLU A 48 4.62 -3.69 -8.29
C GLU A 48 5.80 -2.75 -8.07
N GLY A 49 5.67 -1.53 -8.56
CA GLY A 49 6.67 -0.49 -8.46
C GLY A 49 7.62 -0.44 -9.65
N ASP A 50 8.53 0.53 -9.61
CA ASP A 50 9.52 0.81 -10.65
C ASP A 50 10.90 0.26 -10.25
N GLY A 51 11.80 0.14 -11.22
CA GLY A 51 13.18 -0.28 -10.99
C GLY A 51 13.26 -1.61 -10.24
N THR A 52 13.79 -1.61 -9.02
CA THR A 52 13.88 -2.80 -8.17
C THR A 52 12.54 -3.42 -7.80
N GLY A 53 11.43 -2.73 -8.05
CA GLY A 53 10.08 -3.24 -7.81
C GLY A 53 9.81 -4.55 -8.54
N PHE A 54 10.30 -4.69 -9.78
CA PHE A 54 10.17 -5.91 -10.58
C PHE A 54 10.84 -7.13 -9.93
N ASP A 55 11.91 -6.91 -9.19
CA ASP A 55 12.65 -7.99 -8.52
C ASP A 55 12.04 -8.32 -7.15
N ILE A 56 11.75 -7.29 -6.34
CA ILE A 56 11.38 -7.49 -4.94
C ILE A 56 9.90 -7.84 -4.74
N THR A 57 8.99 -7.30 -5.54
CA THR A 57 7.55 -7.50 -5.35
C THR A 57 7.11 -8.95 -5.58
N PRO A 58 7.56 -9.66 -6.63
CA PRO A 58 7.25 -11.09 -6.78
C PRO A 58 7.82 -11.95 -5.64
N VAL A 59 8.98 -11.59 -5.11
CA VAL A 59 9.59 -12.28 -3.95
C VAL A 59 8.76 -12.03 -2.69
N MET A 60 8.35 -10.79 -2.46
CA MET A 60 7.46 -10.42 -1.35
C MET A 60 6.18 -11.25 -1.39
N ILE A 61 5.49 -11.33 -2.52
CA ILE A 61 4.26 -12.13 -2.69
C ILE A 61 4.52 -13.59 -2.31
N LYS A 62 5.58 -14.21 -2.85
CA LYS A 62 5.92 -15.61 -2.54
C LYS A 62 6.18 -15.84 -1.06
N VAL A 63 6.92 -14.95 -0.41
CA VAL A 63 7.25 -15.06 1.02
C VAL A 63 6.01 -14.90 1.87
N VAL A 64 5.17 -13.91 1.59
CA VAL A 64 3.93 -13.67 2.33
C VAL A 64 2.95 -14.84 2.15
N ASP A 65 2.76 -15.34 0.93
CA ASP A 65 1.89 -16.48 0.66
C ASP A 65 2.36 -17.74 1.41
N ALA A 66 3.67 -18.01 1.42
CA ALA A 66 4.24 -19.13 2.16
C ALA A 66 4.05 -18.96 3.68
N ALA A 67 4.22 -17.76 4.20
CA ALA A 67 4.00 -17.44 5.61
C ALA A 67 2.53 -17.62 6.02
N VAL A 68 1.59 -17.14 5.20
CA VAL A 68 0.15 -17.30 5.41
C VAL A 68 -0.24 -18.79 5.38
N ALA A 69 0.23 -19.54 4.37
CA ALA A 69 -0.04 -20.97 4.27
C ALA A 69 0.49 -21.73 5.49
N LYS A 70 1.70 -21.41 5.96
CA LYS A 70 2.30 -22.02 7.15
C LYS A 70 1.56 -21.66 8.43
N ALA A 71 1.18 -20.39 8.60
CA ALA A 71 0.53 -19.90 9.82
C ALA A 71 -0.90 -20.41 9.99
N TYR A 72 -1.61 -20.58 8.88
CA TYR A 72 -3.04 -20.91 8.89
C TYR A 72 -3.39 -22.29 8.31
N GLY A 73 -2.39 -23.11 7.97
CA GLY A 73 -2.62 -24.47 7.46
C GLY A 73 -3.49 -24.51 6.19
N GLY A 74 -3.44 -23.47 5.37
CA GLY A 74 -4.27 -23.35 4.16
C GLY A 74 -5.69 -22.81 4.37
N ALA A 75 -6.11 -22.55 5.62
CA ALA A 75 -7.45 -22.02 5.92
C ALA A 75 -7.63 -20.54 5.48
N LYS A 76 -6.53 -19.83 5.24
CA LYS A 76 -6.54 -18.45 4.75
C LYS A 76 -5.66 -18.30 3.53
N LYS A 77 -6.06 -17.38 2.63
CA LYS A 77 -5.31 -17.08 1.41
C LYS A 77 -5.52 -15.62 1.02
N ILE A 78 -4.44 -14.91 0.69
CA ILE A 78 -4.52 -13.57 0.12
C ILE A 78 -4.85 -13.67 -1.37
N HIS A 79 -5.77 -12.83 -1.83
CA HIS A 79 -6.07 -12.60 -3.24
C HIS A 79 -5.43 -11.28 -3.66
N TRP A 80 -4.30 -11.39 -4.34
CA TRP A 80 -3.53 -10.24 -4.79
C TRP A 80 -4.21 -9.55 -5.96
N MET A 81 -4.35 -8.23 -5.89
CA MET A 81 -4.96 -7.40 -6.93
C MET A 81 -3.94 -6.38 -7.40
N GLU A 82 -3.41 -6.55 -8.61
CA GLU A 82 -2.48 -5.58 -9.16
C GLU A 82 -3.19 -4.28 -9.52
N ILE A 83 -2.64 -3.17 -9.04
CA ILE A 83 -3.02 -1.80 -9.37
C ILE A 83 -1.79 -1.04 -9.86
N TYR A 84 -1.97 0.00 -10.63
CA TYR A 84 -0.89 0.57 -11.41
C TYR A 84 -0.53 1.98 -10.98
N ALA A 85 0.76 2.24 -10.81
CA ALA A 85 1.35 3.57 -10.63
C ALA A 85 2.79 3.54 -11.16
N GLY A 86 3.38 4.72 -11.41
CA GLY A 86 4.73 4.85 -11.91
C GLY A 86 4.86 4.50 -13.40
N GLU A 87 6.00 3.98 -13.80
CA GLU A 87 6.33 3.68 -15.20
C GLU A 87 5.38 2.63 -15.81
N LYS A 88 4.94 1.65 -15.03
CA LYS A 88 4.00 0.63 -15.51
C LYS A 88 2.64 1.25 -15.86
N SER A 89 2.21 2.25 -15.11
CA SER A 89 0.97 2.99 -15.37
C SER A 89 1.01 3.69 -16.72
N THR A 90 2.12 4.34 -17.07
CA THR A 90 2.22 5.06 -18.35
C THR A 90 2.10 4.14 -19.57
N LYS A 91 2.45 2.87 -19.42
CA LYS A 91 2.32 1.85 -20.49
C LYS A 91 0.88 1.36 -20.66
N ILE A 92 0.06 1.43 -19.62
CA ILE A 92 -1.30 0.89 -19.59
C ILE A 92 -2.34 1.98 -19.89
N TYR A 93 -2.17 3.17 -19.30
CA TYR A 93 -3.14 4.27 -19.35
C TYR A 93 -2.72 5.39 -20.31
N GLY A 94 -1.47 5.41 -20.77
CA GLY A 94 -0.90 6.45 -21.63
C GLY A 94 0.27 7.19 -20.98
N PRO A 95 1.14 7.83 -21.78
CA PRO A 95 2.48 8.29 -21.38
C PRO A 95 2.49 9.32 -20.23
N ASP A 96 1.42 10.06 -20.05
CA ASP A 96 1.33 11.11 -19.02
C ASP A 96 0.58 10.67 -17.76
N VAL A 97 0.09 9.41 -17.71
CA VAL A 97 -0.71 8.90 -16.59
C VAL A 97 0.15 8.09 -15.65
N TRP A 98 0.80 8.77 -14.70
CA TRP A 98 1.67 8.17 -13.70
C TRP A 98 0.91 7.63 -12.48
N LEU A 99 -0.24 8.21 -12.15
CA LEU A 99 -1.11 7.82 -11.04
C LEU A 99 -2.58 7.91 -11.47
N PRO A 100 -3.16 6.82 -11.96
CA PRO A 100 -4.54 6.81 -12.42
C PRO A 100 -5.55 7.00 -11.29
N GLU A 101 -6.66 7.68 -11.59
CA GLU A 101 -7.80 7.81 -10.65
C GLU A 101 -8.37 6.46 -10.21
N GLU A 102 -8.37 5.46 -11.08
CA GLU A 102 -8.86 4.12 -10.73
C GLU A 102 -7.94 3.44 -9.69
N THR A 103 -6.63 3.73 -9.69
CA THR A 103 -5.70 3.28 -8.66
C THR A 103 -6.00 3.95 -7.32
N LEU A 104 -6.23 5.26 -7.30
CA LEU A 104 -6.64 5.97 -6.08
C LEU A 104 -7.99 5.47 -5.55
N ALA A 105 -8.94 5.22 -6.45
CA ALA A 105 -10.23 4.64 -6.09
C ALA A 105 -10.07 3.25 -5.46
N ALA A 106 -9.24 2.38 -6.04
CA ALA A 106 -8.95 1.05 -5.51
C ALA A 106 -8.28 1.12 -4.13
N LEU A 107 -7.29 2.01 -3.95
CA LEU A 107 -6.61 2.19 -2.66
C LEU A 107 -7.57 2.63 -1.55
N ARG A 108 -8.52 3.55 -1.87
CA ARG A 108 -9.55 3.98 -0.92
C ARG A 108 -10.55 2.86 -0.61
N GLU A 109 -10.92 2.08 -1.62
CA GLU A 109 -11.96 1.06 -1.50
C GLU A 109 -11.50 -0.17 -0.72
N TYR A 110 -10.24 -0.60 -0.89
CA TYR A 110 -9.72 -1.83 -0.30
C TYR A 110 -9.00 -1.63 1.02
N VAL A 111 -8.82 -0.38 1.48
CA VAL A 111 -8.30 0.00 2.80
C VAL A 111 -6.84 -0.37 3.04
N VAL A 112 -6.45 -1.60 2.79
CA VAL A 112 -5.08 -2.13 3.01
C VAL A 112 -4.45 -2.48 1.68
N SER A 113 -3.25 -1.97 1.42
CA SER A 113 -2.50 -2.24 0.18
C SER A 113 -1.01 -2.30 0.43
N ILE A 114 -0.27 -2.87 -0.51
CA ILE A 114 1.20 -2.91 -0.51
C ILE A 114 1.71 -2.15 -1.73
N LYS A 115 2.71 -1.30 -1.52
CA LYS A 115 3.31 -0.51 -2.58
C LYS A 115 4.80 -0.81 -2.71
N GLY A 116 5.22 -1.19 -3.91
CA GLY A 116 6.62 -1.23 -4.31
C GLY A 116 7.23 0.19 -4.46
N PRO A 117 8.53 0.30 -4.74
CA PRO A 117 9.18 1.58 -4.96
C PRO A 117 8.60 2.30 -6.19
N LEU A 118 8.52 3.62 -6.15
CA LEU A 118 8.10 4.43 -7.30
C LEU A 118 9.17 5.47 -7.63
N THR A 119 9.51 5.55 -8.90
CA THR A 119 10.40 6.57 -9.44
C THR A 119 9.65 7.89 -9.56
N THR A 120 10.29 8.99 -9.13
CA THR A 120 9.79 10.33 -9.42
C THR A 120 10.46 10.81 -10.69
N PRO A 121 9.71 11.13 -11.76
CA PRO A 121 10.29 11.67 -12.97
C PRO A 121 11.09 12.93 -12.70
N VAL A 122 12.32 13.01 -13.23
CA VAL A 122 13.20 14.17 -13.07
C VAL A 122 12.94 15.15 -14.21
N GLY A 123 12.73 16.43 -13.89
CA GLY A 123 12.70 17.51 -14.88
C GLY A 123 11.34 17.92 -15.43
N GLY A 124 10.24 17.35 -15.00
CA GLY A 124 8.89 17.64 -15.54
C GLY A 124 7.95 18.45 -14.64
N GLY A 125 8.42 18.98 -13.50
CA GLY A 125 7.51 19.64 -12.54
C GLY A 125 6.49 18.67 -11.91
N ILE A 126 6.66 17.37 -12.11
CA ILE A 126 5.78 16.34 -11.55
C ILE A 126 6.12 16.19 -10.07
N ARG A 127 5.12 16.40 -9.22
CA ARG A 127 5.23 16.14 -7.79
C ARG A 127 5.55 14.66 -7.55
N SER A 128 6.34 14.37 -6.52
CA SER A 128 6.63 12.98 -6.14
C SER A 128 5.35 12.16 -6.00
N LEU A 129 5.24 11.05 -6.73
CA LEU A 129 4.10 10.13 -6.66
C LEU A 129 3.87 9.61 -5.24
N ASN A 130 4.95 9.43 -4.47
CA ASN A 130 4.85 9.01 -3.08
C ASN A 130 4.20 10.10 -2.20
N VAL A 131 4.52 11.37 -2.44
CA VAL A 131 3.90 12.50 -1.72
C VAL A 131 2.44 12.63 -2.15
N ALA A 132 2.15 12.53 -3.44
CA ALA A 132 0.78 12.55 -3.94
C ALA A 132 -0.09 11.47 -3.27
N LEU A 133 0.36 10.22 -3.22
CA LEU A 133 -0.36 9.13 -2.56
C LEU A 133 -0.62 9.42 -1.07
N ARG A 134 0.37 9.96 -0.35
CA ARG A 134 0.22 10.29 1.08
C ARG A 134 -0.84 11.35 1.31
N GLN A 135 -0.88 12.38 0.46
CA GLN A 135 -1.85 13.48 0.58
C GLN A 135 -3.24 13.09 0.11
N GLU A 136 -3.34 12.44 -1.06
CA GLU A 136 -4.62 12.01 -1.62
C GLU A 136 -5.37 10.98 -0.77
N LEU A 137 -4.62 10.17 -0.01
CA LEU A 137 -5.18 9.13 0.86
C LEU A 137 -5.17 9.52 2.35
N ASP A 138 -4.76 10.75 2.69
CA ASP A 138 -4.62 11.24 4.07
C ASP A 138 -3.78 10.30 4.96
N LEU A 139 -2.65 9.83 4.43
CA LEU A 139 -1.73 8.96 5.16
C LEU A 139 -0.80 9.80 6.04
N TYR A 140 -1.34 10.42 7.08
CA TYR A 140 -0.69 11.44 7.90
C TYR A 140 0.50 10.90 8.72
N VAL A 141 0.61 9.61 8.97
CA VAL A 141 1.71 9.03 9.75
C VAL A 141 2.37 7.84 9.05
N CYS A 142 3.69 7.82 9.04
CA CYS A 142 4.46 6.61 8.72
C CYS A 142 4.86 5.94 10.03
N LEU A 143 4.16 4.88 10.39
CA LEU A 143 4.37 4.12 11.62
C LEU A 143 5.46 3.06 11.41
N ARG A 144 6.54 3.13 12.17
CA ARG A 144 7.68 2.22 12.05
C ARG A 144 8.00 1.54 13.39
N PRO A 145 7.43 0.35 13.66
CA PRO A 145 7.86 -0.46 14.78
C PRO A 145 9.25 -1.05 14.49
N ILE A 146 10.17 -0.86 15.42
CA ILE A 146 11.55 -1.33 15.32
C ILE A 146 11.82 -2.23 16.51
N GLN A 147 12.13 -3.49 16.24
CA GLN A 147 12.43 -4.49 17.23
C GLN A 147 13.64 -5.32 16.81
N TYR A 148 14.48 -5.69 17.78
CA TYR A 148 15.57 -6.62 17.51
C TYR A 148 15.05 -8.04 17.36
N PHE A 149 15.54 -8.74 16.36
CA PHE A 149 15.31 -10.17 16.16
C PHE A 149 16.53 -10.97 16.57
N LYS A 150 16.37 -11.88 17.54
CA LYS A 150 17.46 -12.71 18.08
C LYS A 150 18.18 -13.48 16.96
N GLY A 151 19.51 -13.37 16.95
CA GLY A 151 20.35 -14.04 15.96
C GLY A 151 20.73 -13.17 14.74
N VAL A 152 20.17 -11.97 14.62
CA VAL A 152 20.55 -11.01 13.56
C VAL A 152 21.75 -10.19 14.03
N PRO A 153 22.83 -10.05 13.22
CA PRO A 153 23.94 -9.15 13.53
C PRO A 153 23.46 -7.71 13.73
N SER A 154 23.98 -7.04 14.76
CA SER A 154 23.61 -5.66 15.06
C SER A 154 24.84 -4.84 15.46
N PRO A 155 24.96 -3.58 15.01
CA PRO A 155 26.02 -2.67 15.43
C PRO A 155 25.77 -2.10 16.85
N VAL A 156 24.58 -2.32 17.41
CA VAL A 156 24.19 -1.82 18.75
C VAL A 156 24.78 -2.71 19.83
N LYS A 157 25.30 -2.12 20.93
CA LYS A 157 25.94 -2.86 22.04
C LYS A 157 24.98 -3.77 22.81
N ALA A 158 23.71 -3.39 22.92
CA ALA A 158 22.67 -4.15 23.63
C ALA A 158 21.39 -4.21 22.78
N PRO A 159 21.44 -4.95 21.66
CA PRO A 159 20.34 -4.93 20.67
C PRO A 159 19.04 -5.51 21.24
N GLU A 160 19.09 -6.40 22.20
CA GLU A 160 17.92 -6.98 22.87
C GLU A 160 17.05 -5.95 23.61
N LYS A 161 17.60 -4.76 23.88
CA LYS A 161 16.87 -3.63 24.47
C LYS A 161 16.16 -2.76 23.43
N THR A 162 16.38 -3.01 22.13
CA THR A 162 15.76 -2.25 21.05
C THR A 162 14.32 -2.71 20.85
N ASN A 163 13.39 -1.90 21.31
CA ASN A 163 11.95 -2.06 21.07
C ASN A 163 11.32 -0.66 21.11
N MET A 164 11.06 -0.08 19.94
CA MET A 164 10.54 1.27 19.84
C MET A 164 9.59 1.40 18.66
N VAL A 165 8.75 2.44 18.67
CA VAL A 165 7.90 2.80 17.55
C VAL A 165 8.21 4.24 17.16
N ILE A 166 8.55 4.46 15.88
CA ILE A 166 8.80 5.78 15.32
C ILE A 166 7.53 6.22 14.58
N PHE A 167 6.99 7.37 14.98
CA PHE A 167 5.92 8.08 14.29
C PHE A 167 6.57 9.15 13.43
N ARG A 168 6.56 8.98 12.10
CA ARG A 168 7.14 9.93 11.16
C ARG A 168 6.03 10.74 10.50
N GLU A 169 6.17 12.07 10.51
CA GLU A 169 5.33 12.96 9.69
C GLU A 169 5.38 12.55 8.22
N ASN A 170 4.24 12.59 7.54
CA ASN A 170 4.14 11.96 6.23
C ASN A 170 3.41 12.79 5.17
N SER A 171 2.55 13.72 5.53
CA SER A 171 1.72 14.52 4.61
C SER A 171 1.84 16.03 4.81
N GLU A 172 2.32 16.47 5.98
CA GLU A 172 2.46 17.87 6.36
C GLU A 172 3.94 18.30 6.42
N ASP A 173 4.25 19.40 7.10
CA ASP A 173 5.58 19.99 7.25
C ASP A 173 6.24 20.17 5.86
N ILE A 174 7.44 19.63 5.65
CA ILE A 174 8.16 19.72 4.36
C ILE A 174 7.41 19.09 3.18
N TYR A 175 6.39 18.29 3.41
CA TYR A 175 5.57 17.66 2.38
C TYR A 175 4.31 18.45 2.03
N ALA A 176 3.93 19.44 2.83
CA ALA A 176 2.74 20.27 2.60
C ALA A 176 2.85 21.12 1.33
N GLY A 177 4.09 21.48 0.93
CA GLY A 177 4.33 22.32 -0.24
C GLY A 177 3.83 23.74 -0.09
N ILE A 178 3.81 24.23 1.14
CA ILE A 178 3.49 25.63 1.48
C ILE A 178 4.85 26.35 1.57
N GLU A 179 5.12 27.22 0.60
CA GLU A 179 6.27 28.13 0.58
C GLU A 179 5.81 29.57 0.83
#